data_86f936aca2aaaf1f04f64cb5ccfe7635
#
_entry.id   86f936aca2aaaf1f04f64cb5ccfe7635
#
_cell.length_a   1.000
_cell.length_b   1.000
_cell.length_c   1.000
_cell.angle_alpha   90.00
_cell.angle_beta   90.00
_cell.angle_gamma   90.00
#
_symmetry.space_group_name_H-M   'P 1'
#
loop_
_entity.id
_entity.type
_entity.pdbx_description
1 polymer ?
#
loop_
_entity_poly.entity_id
_entity_poly.type
_entity_poly.pdbx_seq_one_letter_code
_entity_poly.pdbx_strand_id
1 'polypeptide(L)'
;MERLPFKDVVKVTSGYELIPINPNDQMDIELIDDLTASCKNFSALCKKAKRRFFGNRINEVSRAIENELVEEIRKTGIKPKILASMGYPDIELTDRHERLTYLEIKVSSLTKYSTLRTFYYSSGRKIENNARHLLLGLLIKEEKDKYWKMEKWTLIDLSKLMVNLKTEFNTNNIEIYKPESIIAEA
;
A
#
# COMPACT_ATOMS: atom_id res chain seq x y z
N MET A 1 9.16 12.25 19.78
CA MET A 1 9.45 12.05 18.32
C MET A 1 8.48 12.92 17.57
N GLU A 2 8.97 13.81 16.74
CA GLU A 2 8.15 14.77 16.01
C GLU A 2 7.30 14.05 14.95
N ARG A 3 6.03 14.45 14.85
CA ARG A 3 5.09 13.90 13.86
C ARG A 3 4.98 14.89 12.71
N LEU A 4 5.15 14.41 11.50
CA LEU A 4 5.11 15.19 10.28
C LEU A 4 3.87 14.81 9.44
N PRO A 5 3.20 15.78 8.77
CA PRO A 5 2.19 15.45 7.79
C PRO A 5 2.80 14.64 6.64
N PHE A 6 2.20 13.51 6.29
CA PHE A 6 2.74 12.66 5.23
C PHE A 6 2.79 13.37 3.87
N LYS A 7 1.83 14.25 3.60
CA LYS A 7 1.83 15.08 2.38
C LYS A 7 3.09 15.94 2.25
N ASP A 8 3.59 16.51 3.36
CA ASP A 8 4.79 17.34 3.35
C ASP A 8 6.05 16.49 3.14
N VAL A 9 6.06 15.28 3.73
CA VAL A 9 7.12 14.30 3.51
C VAL A 9 7.18 13.87 2.04
N VAL A 10 6.03 13.57 1.41
CA VAL A 10 5.96 13.26 -0.02
C VAL A 10 6.51 14.41 -0.84
N LYS A 11 6.06 15.65 -0.59
CA LYS A 11 6.51 16.82 -1.33
C LYS A 11 8.03 17.03 -1.25
N VAL A 12 8.59 16.94 -0.05
CA VAL A 12 10.03 17.14 0.16
C VAL A 12 10.87 16.05 -0.50
N THR A 13 10.39 14.81 -0.51
CA THR A 13 11.19 13.66 -0.97
C THR A 13 11.02 13.33 -2.44
N SER A 14 9.87 13.67 -3.04
CA SER A 14 9.57 13.40 -4.46
C SER A 14 9.53 14.66 -5.33
N GLY A 15 9.30 15.81 -4.73
CA GLY A 15 9.03 17.07 -5.46
C GLY A 15 7.56 17.24 -5.88
N TYR A 16 6.71 16.21 -5.70
CA TYR A 16 5.31 16.20 -6.12
C TYR A 16 4.35 16.39 -4.96
N GLU A 17 3.15 16.83 -5.26
CA GLU A 17 2.12 17.10 -4.27
C GLU A 17 1.16 15.90 -4.10
N LEU A 18 0.83 15.62 -2.85
CA LEU A 18 -0.25 14.73 -2.49
C LEU A 18 -1.56 15.53 -2.48
N ILE A 19 -2.46 15.21 -3.42
CA ILE A 19 -3.75 15.87 -3.58
C ILE A 19 -4.77 15.19 -2.65
N PRO A 20 -5.45 15.91 -1.76
CA PRO A 20 -6.51 15.36 -0.93
C PRO A 20 -7.73 14.94 -1.76
N ILE A 21 -8.45 13.91 -1.30
CA ILE A 21 -9.80 13.61 -1.81
C ILE A 21 -10.76 14.75 -1.41
N ASN A 22 -11.46 15.28 -2.40
CA ASN A 22 -12.48 16.29 -2.20
C ASN A 22 -13.88 15.63 -2.30
N PRO A 23 -14.63 15.53 -1.19
CA PRO A 23 -15.95 14.89 -1.18
C PRO A 23 -17.03 15.66 -1.98
N ASN A 24 -16.72 16.87 -2.46
CA ASN A 24 -17.61 17.66 -3.29
C ASN A 24 -17.19 17.68 -4.77
N ASP A 25 -16.10 17.02 -5.13
CA ASP A 25 -15.65 16.85 -6.50
C ASP A 25 -16.26 15.57 -7.09
N GLN A 26 -17.04 15.72 -8.15
CA GLN A 26 -17.74 14.58 -8.77
C GLN A 26 -16.77 13.48 -9.24
N MET A 27 -15.61 13.86 -9.76
CA MET A 27 -14.63 12.90 -10.22
C MET A 27 -13.97 12.13 -9.06
N ASP A 28 -13.80 12.78 -7.90
CA ASP A 28 -13.29 12.09 -6.70
C ASP A 28 -14.34 11.14 -6.13
N ILE A 29 -15.62 11.54 -6.15
CA ILE A 29 -16.73 10.65 -5.76
C ILE A 29 -16.74 9.40 -6.64
N GLU A 30 -16.68 9.57 -7.96
CA GLU A 30 -16.65 8.44 -8.91
C GLU A 30 -15.44 7.51 -8.69
N LEU A 31 -14.25 8.06 -8.46
CA LEU A 31 -13.06 7.27 -8.13
C LEU A 31 -13.29 6.41 -6.86
N ILE A 32 -13.82 7.02 -5.81
CA ILE A 32 -14.08 6.33 -4.54
C ILE A 32 -15.18 5.28 -4.70
N ASP A 33 -16.20 5.56 -5.48
CA ASP A 33 -17.29 4.61 -5.77
C ASP A 33 -16.78 3.41 -6.57
N ASP A 34 -15.95 3.63 -7.59
CA ASP A 34 -15.32 2.56 -8.38
C ASP A 34 -14.42 1.66 -7.52
N LEU A 35 -13.57 2.25 -6.68
CA LEU A 35 -12.72 1.49 -5.76
C LEU A 35 -13.55 0.75 -4.69
N THR A 36 -14.60 1.38 -4.18
CA THR A 36 -15.54 0.77 -3.24
C THR A 36 -16.26 -0.42 -3.87
N ALA A 37 -16.74 -0.28 -5.12
CA ALA A 37 -17.37 -1.35 -5.87
C ALA A 37 -16.40 -2.53 -6.07
N SER A 38 -15.16 -2.27 -6.46
CA SER A 38 -14.11 -3.28 -6.60
C SER A 38 -13.90 -4.06 -5.30
N CYS A 39 -13.77 -3.37 -4.17
CA CYS A 39 -13.60 -3.99 -2.86
C CYS A 39 -14.82 -4.82 -2.42
N LYS A 40 -16.03 -4.32 -2.68
CA LYS A 40 -17.27 -5.06 -2.40
C LYS A 40 -17.37 -6.32 -3.24
N ASN A 41 -17.09 -6.24 -4.54
CA ASN A 41 -17.11 -7.37 -5.46
C ASN A 41 -16.08 -8.43 -5.06
N PHE A 42 -14.84 -8.00 -4.78
CA PHE A 42 -13.80 -8.89 -4.28
C PHE A 42 -14.19 -9.57 -2.97
N SER A 43 -14.77 -8.82 -2.02
CA SER A 43 -15.28 -9.37 -0.76
C SER A 43 -16.39 -10.41 -0.99
N ALA A 44 -17.32 -10.13 -1.90
CA ALA A 44 -18.41 -11.04 -2.26
C ALA A 44 -17.89 -12.33 -2.92
N LEU A 45 -16.90 -12.22 -3.81
CA LEU A 45 -16.22 -13.36 -4.41
C LEU A 45 -15.52 -14.23 -3.37
N CYS A 46 -14.80 -13.63 -2.44
CA CYS A 46 -14.15 -14.33 -1.34
C CYS A 46 -15.15 -15.12 -0.48
N LYS A 47 -16.31 -14.54 -0.17
CA LYS A 47 -17.36 -15.18 0.61
C LYS A 47 -18.06 -16.30 -0.16
N LYS A 48 -18.52 -16.03 -1.40
CA LYS A 48 -19.29 -16.95 -2.22
C LYS A 48 -18.47 -18.18 -2.62
N ALA A 49 -17.26 -17.99 -3.04
CA ALA A 49 -16.38 -19.06 -3.48
C ALA A 49 -15.66 -19.75 -2.32
N LYS A 50 -15.95 -19.38 -1.06
CA LYS A 50 -15.18 -19.81 0.11
C LYS A 50 -13.67 -19.66 -0.13
N ARG A 51 -13.31 -18.60 -0.85
CA ARG A 51 -11.93 -18.36 -1.24
C ARG A 51 -11.10 -18.17 0.01
N ARG A 52 -10.16 -19.04 0.15
CA ARG A 52 -9.17 -19.05 1.19
C ARG A 52 -7.82 -18.90 0.53
N PHE A 53 -7.03 -18.04 1.07
CA PHE A 53 -5.67 -17.85 0.59
C PHE A 53 -4.77 -18.74 1.43
N PHE A 54 -3.94 -19.53 0.78
CA PHE A 54 -2.99 -20.42 1.44
C PHE A 54 -1.62 -19.73 1.55
N GLY A 55 -0.98 -19.84 2.72
CA GLY A 55 0.37 -19.34 2.94
C GLY A 55 0.82 -19.49 4.38
N ASN A 56 2.11 -19.73 4.56
CA ASN A 56 2.73 -19.80 5.88
C ASN A 56 2.87 -18.43 6.55
N ARG A 57 2.89 -17.37 5.75
CA ARG A 57 3.09 -15.99 6.21
C ARG A 57 2.14 -15.05 5.48
N ILE A 58 1.76 -13.97 6.15
CA ILE A 58 0.89 -12.91 5.61
C ILE A 58 1.43 -12.38 4.27
N ASN A 59 2.74 -12.22 4.13
CA ASN A 59 3.35 -11.68 2.91
C ASN A 59 3.16 -12.59 1.67
N GLU A 60 3.03 -13.91 1.87
CA GLU A 60 2.75 -14.85 0.77
C GLU A 60 1.30 -14.70 0.30
N VAL A 61 0.40 -14.57 1.26
CA VAL A 61 -1.04 -14.38 1.04
C VAL A 61 -1.35 -13.01 0.44
N SER A 62 -0.62 -11.98 0.86
CA SER A 62 -0.76 -10.60 0.40
C SER A 62 -0.68 -10.50 -1.12
N ARG A 63 0.34 -11.11 -1.74
CA ARG A 63 0.52 -11.07 -3.20
C ARG A 63 -0.66 -11.69 -3.97
N ALA A 64 -1.20 -12.78 -3.48
CA ALA A 64 -2.35 -13.44 -4.11
C ALA A 64 -3.61 -12.55 -4.02
N ILE A 65 -3.81 -11.91 -2.86
CA ILE A 65 -4.90 -10.97 -2.65
C ILE A 65 -4.75 -9.74 -3.55
N GLU A 66 -3.57 -9.16 -3.61
CA GLU A 66 -3.26 -7.98 -4.42
C GLU A 66 -3.55 -8.21 -5.90
N ASN A 67 -3.09 -9.32 -6.46
CA ASN A 67 -3.32 -9.65 -7.87
C ASN A 67 -4.82 -9.79 -8.19
N GLU A 68 -5.59 -10.48 -7.37
CA GLU A 68 -7.02 -10.65 -7.59
C GLU A 68 -7.79 -9.33 -7.42
N LEU A 69 -7.39 -8.50 -6.49
CA LEU A 69 -8.00 -7.19 -6.27
C LEU A 69 -7.73 -6.24 -7.46
N VAL A 70 -6.53 -6.26 -8.01
CA VAL A 70 -6.18 -5.50 -9.21
C VAL A 70 -7.10 -5.87 -10.39
N GLU A 71 -7.44 -7.15 -10.55
CA GLU A 71 -8.39 -7.58 -11.59
C GLU A 71 -9.82 -7.05 -11.33
N GLU A 72 -10.26 -6.97 -10.07
CA GLU A 72 -11.56 -6.36 -9.75
C GLU A 72 -11.56 -4.84 -10.00
N ILE A 73 -10.44 -4.17 -9.73
CA ILE A 73 -10.28 -2.73 -10.03
C ILE A 73 -10.37 -2.50 -11.54
N ARG A 74 -9.75 -3.32 -12.38
CA ARG A 74 -9.86 -3.19 -13.85
C ARG A 74 -11.29 -3.24 -14.36
N LYS A 75 -12.15 -4.03 -13.73
CA LYS A 75 -13.55 -4.18 -14.14
C LYS A 75 -14.39 -2.92 -13.96
N THR A 76 -13.95 -1.97 -13.15
CA THR A 76 -14.62 -0.67 -12.98
C THR A 76 -14.19 0.38 -14.00
N GLY A 77 -13.26 0.06 -14.89
CA GLY A 77 -12.72 0.98 -15.90
C GLY A 77 -11.47 1.74 -15.44
N ILE A 78 -11.05 1.57 -14.19
CA ILE A 78 -9.75 2.06 -13.71
C ILE A 78 -8.64 1.22 -14.34
N LYS A 79 -7.56 1.85 -14.77
CA LYS A 79 -6.36 1.21 -15.34
C LYS A 79 -5.27 1.10 -14.27
N PRO A 80 -5.11 -0.06 -13.58
CA PRO A 80 -4.06 -0.25 -12.59
C PRO A 80 -2.74 -0.64 -13.27
N LYS A 81 -1.65 -0.04 -12.80
CA LYS A 81 -0.27 -0.37 -13.14
C LYS A 81 0.48 -0.72 -11.87
N ILE A 82 0.89 -1.98 -11.72
CA ILE A 82 1.70 -2.43 -10.58
C ILE A 82 3.11 -1.85 -10.73
N LEU A 83 3.61 -1.25 -9.66
CA LEU A 83 4.92 -0.62 -9.62
C LEU A 83 5.96 -1.63 -9.11
N ALA A 84 6.81 -2.10 -10.01
CA ALA A 84 7.65 -3.29 -9.85
C ALA A 84 8.80 -3.20 -8.82
N SER A 85 9.10 -2.04 -8.22
CA SER A 85 10.16 -1.90 -7.23
C SER A 85 9.65 -2.00 -5.79
N MET A 86 10.51 -2.38 -4.84
CA MET A 86 10.17 -2.34 -3.41
C MET A 86 9.86 -0.91 -2.95
N GLY A 87 9.01 -0.79 -1.92
CA GLY A 87 8.63 0.47 -1.30
C GLY A 87 7.35 1.07 -1.88
N TYR A 88 6.91 2.10 -1.25
CA TYR A 88 5.69 2.86 -1.53
C TYR A 88 5.78 3.65 -2.85
N PRO A 89 4.69 3.77 -3.62
CA PRO A 89 3.44 3.02 -3.53
C PRO A 89 3.50 1.68 -4.28
N ASP A 90 2.47 0.81 -4.07
CA ASP A 90 2.38 -0.49 -4.75
C ASP A 90 1.84 -0.37 -6.18
N ILE A 91 0.84 0.48 -6.39
CA ILE A 91 0.07 0.58 -7.64
C ILE A 91 -0.15 2.04 -8.02
N GLU A 92 -0.02 2.33 -9.31
CA GLU A 92 -0.51 3.54 -9.95
C GLU A 92 -1.85 3.24 -10.62
N LEU A 93 -2.86 4.05 -10.35
CA LEU A 93 -4.20 3.94 -10.93
C LEU A 93 -4.44 5.14 -11.85
N THR A 94 -4.94 4.88 -13.04
CA THR A 94 -5.50 5.94 -13.91
C THR A 94 -7.01 5.76 -13.97
N ASP A 95 -7.75 6.76 -13.51
CA ASP A 95 -9.21 6.73 -13.52
C ASP A 95 -9.78 7.04 -14.92
N ARG A 96 -11.12 7.00 -15.05
CA ARG A 96 -11.82 7.30 -16.32
C ARG A 96 -11.65 8.75 -16.82
N HIS A 97 -11.17 9.63 -15.96
CA HIS A 97 -10.86 11.03 -16.27
C HIS A 97 -9.36 11.27 -16.51
N GLU A 98 -8.60 10.18 -16.74
CA GLU A 98 -7.15 10.18 -16.95
C GLU A 98 -6.36 10.81 -15.79
N ARG A 99 -6.93 10.80 -14.56
CA ARG A 99 -6.24 11.31 -13.37
C ARG A 99 -5.52 10.19 -12.65
N LEU A 100 -4.37 10.52 -12.08
CA LEU A 100 -3.52 9.57 -11.37
C LEU A 100 -3.87 9.50 -9.88
N THR A 101 -3.80 8.28 -9.37
CA THR A 101 -3.89 7.97 -7.94
C THR A 101 -2.86 6.90 -7.59
N TYR A 102 -2.07 7.13 -6.56
CA TYR A 102 -1.19 6.11 -5.99
C TYR A 102 -1.92 5.33 -4.91
N LEU A 103 -1.88 4.01 -5.02
CA LEU A 103 -2.53 3.11 -4.07
C LEU A 103 -1.48 2.23 -3.40
N GLU A 104 -1.54 2.20 -2.07
CA GLU A 104 -0.80 1.24 -1.23
C GLU A 104 -1.76 0.18 -0.73
N ILE A 105 -1.37 -1.09 -0.76
CA ILE A 105 -2.16 -2.19 -0.22
C ILE A 105 -1.48 -2.72 1.04
N LYS A 106 -2.18 -2.74 2.14
CA LYS A 106 -1.72 -3.30 3.41
C LYS A 106 -2.59 -4.45 3.85
N VAL A 107 -2.03 -5.66 3.82
CA VAL A 107 -2.68 -6.85 4.36
C VAL A 107 -2.18 -7.07 5.79
N SER A 108 -3.09 -7.23 6.74
CA SER A 108 -2.77 -7.38 8.15
C SER A 108 -3.74 -8.36 8.82
N SER A 109 -3.24 -9.11 9.80
CA SER A 109 -4.06 -9.85 10.76
C SER A 109 -4.27 -9.07 12.06
N LEU A 110 -3.71 -7.87 12.17
CA LEU A 110 -3.79 -7.02 13.34
C LEU A 110 -5.04 -6.14 13.28
N THR A 111 -5.63 -5.90 14.43
CA THR A 111 -6.76 -4.97 14.53
C THR A 111 -6.32 -3.53 14.22
N LYS A 112 -7.30 -2.67 13.89
CA LYS A 112 -7.07 -1.23 13.68
C LYS A 112 -6.46 -0.49 14.88
N TYR A 113 -6.48 -1.11 16.05
CA TYR A 113 -5.91 -0.56 17.29
C TYR A 113 -4.48 -1.02 17.55
N SER A 114 -3.88 -1.82 16.65
CA SER A 114 -2.49 -2.22 16.79
C SER A 114 -1.56 -1.00 16.71
N THR A 115 -0.60 -0.95 17.62
CA THR A 115 0.48 0.05 17.65
C THR A 115 1.69 -0.38 16.84
N LEU A 116 1.69 -1.59 16.28
CA LEU A 116 2.78 -2.05 15.42
C LEU A 116 2.82 -1.22 14.14
N ARG A 117 4.02 -0.87 13.73
CA ARG A 117 4.24 -0.12 12.49
C ARG A 117 3.98 -1.02 11.29
N THR A 118 3.02 -0.61 10.46
CA THR A 118 2.61 -1.33 9.26
C THR A 118 2.77 -0.49 7.98
N PHE A 119 3.05 0.80 8.12
CA PHE A 119 3.28 1.72 7.01
C PHE A 119 4.72 2.21 7.03
N TYR A 120 5.41 2.06 5.90
CA TYR A 120 6.80 2.48 5.71
C TYR A 120 6.91 3.28 4.42
N TYR A 121 7.54 4.43 4.51
CA TYR A 121 7.89 5.26 3.38
C TYR A 121 9.38 5.60 3.49
N SER A 122 10.15 5.24 2.49
CA SER A 122 11.60 5.43 2.51
C SER A 122 12.11 6.44 1.49
N SER A 123 11.40 6.60 0.36
CA SER A 123 11.79 7.54 -0.68
C SER A 123 10.63 7.82 -1.64
N GLY A 124 10.67 8.99 -2.30
CA GLY A 124 9.69 9.38 -3.32
C GLY A 124 9.96 8.85 -4.73
N ARG A 125 10.87 7.89 -4.91
CA ARG A 125 11.37 7.49 -6.25
C ARG A 125 10.31 6.98 -7.23
N LYS A 126 9.18 6.47 -6.74
CA LYS A 126 8.08 6.00 -7.58
C LYS A 126 6.99 7.06 -7.79
N ILE A 127 7.11 8.21 -7.15
CA ILE A 127 6.13 9.29 -7.25
C ILE A 127 6.65 10.26 -8.29
N GLU A 128 6.01 10.28 -9.45
CA GLU A 128 6.44 11.05 -10.62
C GLU A 128 5.40 12.10 -11.04
N ASN A 129 4.30 12.20 -10.28
CA ASN A 129 3.21 13.11 -10.57
C ASN A 129 2.53 13.61 -9.30
N ASN A 130 1.91 14.80 -9.39
CA ASN A 130 0.93 15.21 -8.40
C ASN A 130 -0.29 14.29 -8.49
N ALA A 131 -0.67 13.66 -7.40
CA ALA A 131 -1.72 12.65 -7.43
C ALA A 131 -2.43 12.53 -6.07
N ARG A 132 -3.57 11.84 -6.07
CA ARG A 132 -4.18 11.35 -4.84
C ARG A 132 -3.39 10.16 -4.33
N HIS A 133 -3.28 10.03 -3.02
CA HIS A 133 -2.59 8.91 -2.39
C HIS A 133 -3.55 8.21 -1.44
N LEU A 134 -3.87 6.96 -1.75
CA LEU A 134 -4.79 6.14 -0.98
C LEU A 134 -4.11 4.92 -0.40
N LEU A 135 -4.64 4.42 0.69
CA LEU A 135 -4.25 3.14 1.26
C LEU A 135 -5.48 2.24 1.38
N LEU A 136 -5.37 1.03 0.87
CA LEU A 136 -6.35 -0.02 1.06
C LEU A 136 -5.84 -1.01 2.11
N GLY A 137 -6.41 -0.92 3.30
CA GLY A 137 -6.16 -1.84 4.40
C GLY A 137 -7.07 -3.06 4.31
N LEU A 138 -6.48 -4.25 4.27
CA LEU A 138 -7.19 -5.53 4.25
C LEU A 138 -6.91 -6.28 5.55
N LEU A 139 -7.96 -6.56 6.32
CA LEU A 139 -7.89 -7.40 7.51
C LEU A 139 -8.15 -8.84 7.11
N ILE A 140 -7.18 -9.71 7.38
CA ILE A 140 -7.30 -11.15 7.18
C ILE A 140 -7.17 -11.89 8.51
N LYS A 141 -7.77 -13.06 8.58
CA LYS A 141 -7.69 -13.95 9.75
C LYS A 141 -7.28 -15.33 9.30
N GLU A 142 -6.35 -15.92 10.02
CA GLU A 142 -5.97 -17.31 9.83
C GLU A 142 -7.10 -18.24 10.29
N GLU A 143 -7.46 -19.18 9.44
CA GLU A 143 -8.29 -20.34 9.76
C GLU A 143 -7.38 -21.56 9.94
N LYS A 144 -7.95 -22.75 10.15
CA LYS A 144 -7.17 -23.98 10.26
C LYS A 144 -6.32 -24.21 9.01
N ASP A 145 -5.18 -24.86 9.18
CA ASP A 145 -4.31 -25.35 8.11
C ASP A 145 -3.71 -24.26 7.22
N LYS A 146 -3.34 -23.11 7.80
CA LYS A 146 -2.68 -21.99 7.09
C LYS A 146 -3.50 -21.37 5.95
N TYR A 147 -4.81 -21.53 6.01
CA TYR A 147 -5.73 -20.79 5.15
C TYR A 147 -6.14 -19.47 5.80
N TRP A 148 -6.16 -18.44 4.99
CA TRP A 148 -6.50 -17.09 5.41
C TRP A 148 -7.80 -16.64 4.76
N LYS A 149 -8.61 -15.93 5.52
CA LYS A 149 -9.89 -15.38 5.07
C LYS A 149 -9.85 -13.87 5.21
N MET A 150 -10.29 -13.17 4.17
CA MET A 150 -10.51 -11.74 4.27
C MET A 150 -11.76 -11.44 5.09
N GLU A 151 -11.63 -10.62 6.12
CA GLU A 151 -12.74 -10.22 6.99
C GLU A 151 -13.27 -8.84 6.67
N LYS A 152 -12.35 -7.90 6.43
CA LYS A 152 -12.69 -6.48 6.26
C LYS A 152 -11.71 -5.78 5.34
N TRP A 153 -12.19 -4.75 4.65
CA TRP A 153 -11.38 -3.78 3.96
C TRP A 153 -11.69 -2.35 4.44
N THR A 154 -10.74 -1.44 4.26
CA THR A 154 -10.87 -0.03 4.61
C THR A 154 -10.05 0.79 3.62
N LEU A 155 -10.67 1.74 2.95
CA LEU A 155 -10.00 2.70 2.07
C LEU A 155 -9.71 3.98 2.86
N ILE A 156 -8.49 4.51 2.75
CA ILE A 156 -7.98 5.61 3.57
C ILE A 156 -7.33 6.63 2.65
N ASP A 157 -7.71 7.90 2.80
CA ASP A 157 -7.01 9.04 2.22
C ASP A 157 -5.76 9.37 3.06
N LEU A 158 -4.58 9.24 2.46
CA LEU A 158 -3.31 9.48 3.13
C LEU A 158 -2.97 10.98 3.29
N SER A 159 -3.76 11.88 2.74
CA SER A 159 -3.54 13.33 2.87
C SER A 159 -3.54 13.82 4.33
N LYS A 160 -4.25 13.10 5.20
CA LYS A 160 -4.38 13.39 6.64
C LYS A 160 -3.46 12.55 7.52
N LEU A 161 -2.65 11.68 6.93
CA LEU A 161 -1.77 10.81 7.69
C LEU A 161 -0.64 11.62 8.34
N MET A 162 -0.41 11.34 9.61
CA MET A 162 0.76 11.84 10.35
C MET A 162 1.78 10.70 10.51
N VAL A 163 3.01 10.92 10.11
CA VAL A 163 4.10 9.93 10.20
C VAL A 163 5.16 10.37 11.21
N ASN A 164 5.87 9.41 11.78
CA ASN A 164 7.04 9.67 12.61
C ASN A 164 8.30 9.52 11.77
N LEU A 165 9.22 10.45 11.91
CA LEU A 165 10.54 10.31 11.33
C LEU A 165 11.29 9.20 12.07
N LYS A 166 11.79 8.23 11.32
CA LYS A 166 12.74 7.23 11.82
C LYS A 166 14.06 7.42 11.09
N THR A 167 15.11 7.72 11.82
CA THR A 167 16.47 7.77 11.27
C THR A 167 17.07 6.37 11.33
N GLU A 168 17.49 5.84 10.20
CA GLU A 168 18.22 4.58 10.09
C GLU A 168 19.61 4.85 9.51
N PHE A 169 20.63 4.38 10.23
CA PHE A 169 22.00 4.33 9.72
C PHE A 169 22.19 2.92 9.16
N ASN A 170 22.53 2.81 7.89
CA ASN A 170 22.76 1.54 7.22
C ASN A 170 23.98 1.62 6.32
N THR A 171 24.56 0.47 6.04
CA THR A 171 25.64 0.32 5.08
C THR A 171 25.51 -1.02 4.36
N ASN A 172 26.32 -1.24 3.33
CA ASN A 172 26.35 -2.48 2.57
C ASN A 172 27.60 -3.31 2.90
N ASN A 173 27.63 -4.56 2.41
CA ASN A 173 28.75 -5.44 2.68
C ASN A 173 30.08 -4.92 2.10
N ILE A 174 30.07 -4.22 0.97
CA ILE A 174 31.30 -3.66 0.38
C ILE A 174 31.96 -2.70 1.35
N GLU A 175 31.18 -1.88 2.05
CA GLU A 175 31.70 -0.94 3.05
C GLU A 175 32.14 -1.64 4.34
N ILE A 176 31.42 -2.70 4.77
CA ILE A 176 31.72 -3.45 5.98
C ILE A 176 33.04 -4.24 5.82
N TYR A 177 33.22 -4.89 4.65
CA TYR A 177 34.35 -5.75 4.36
C TYR A 177 35.48 -5.04 3.59
N LYS A 178 35.67 -3.76 3.81
CA LYS A 178 36.83 -3.05 3.30
C LYS A 178 38.10 -3.63 3.93
N PRO A 179 39.19 -3.80 3.15
CA PRO A 179 40.45 -4.37 3.65
C PRO A 179 40.97 -3.68 4.92
N GLU A 180 40.85 -2.36 5.00
CA GLU A 180 41.26 -1.56 6.15
C GLU A 180 40.41 -1.80 7.42
N SER A 181 39.23 -2.41 7.28
CA SER A 181 38.34 -2.71 8.40
C SER A 181 38.47 -4.15 8.89
N ILE A 182 39.15 -5.02 8.14
CA ILE A 182 39.31 -6.44 8.48
C ILE A 182 40.49 -6.57 9.46
N ILE A 183 40.19 -7.09 10.65
CA ILE A 183 41.23 -7.31 11.70
C ILE A 183 41.81 -8.72 11.58
N ALA A 184 41.01 -9.69 11.20
CA ALA A 184 41.43 -11.08 10.99
C ALA A 184 40.50 -11.76 9.96
N GLU A 185 41.11 -12.63 9.16
CA GLU A 185 40.40 -13.44 8.14
C GLU A 185 40.98 -14.86 8.16
N ALA A 186 40.15 -15.88 7.93
CA ALA A 186 40.51 -17.30 7.89
C ALA A 186 40.49 -17.84 6.47
#